data_be1a9423cc3669e0b6937f6614fca55e
#
_entry.id   be1a9423cc3669e0b6937f6614fca55e
#
_cell.length_a   1.000
_cell.length_b   1.000
_cell.length_c   1.000
_cell.angle_alpha   90.00
_cell.angle_beta   90.00
_cell.angle_gamma   90.00
#
_symmetry.space_group_name_H-M   'P 1'
#
loop_
_entity.id
_entity.type
_entity.pdbx_description
1 polymer ?
#
loop_
_entity_poly.entity_id
_entity_poly.type
_entity_poly.pdbx_seq_one_letter_code
_entity_poly.pdbx_strand_id
1 'polypeptide(L)'
;MRFIALFICLSIVGISGITQAQQKDTIRVSNFGAHPYTYENCVTCLQEAISECKRSGARVLSFEKGRYDIWPEGAIRRKYFISNTSTEQECPSKVKTIGLLFEDMKDLMIEGNGATLMFHGKMTTIALERCKNLVFKDLHIDFERPAGSEMTFARVEDDEVEVVVHRDTRYEIVNGRMSLFGEGWRSNKNHCIEYSPVDSTFRYSQGWNVLAAAEAEGVAPNVVRFHVPEGFRPKVGNTLTIRDIIRDQVGWFIFESRDITLNRVQMHYMHGLGIVSQYTRNITMDKVKCMPREGSGRLLAASADMMHFSGCSGKVKIVGCYFAGAQDDPINVHGTNLRAVEKINTRTLNLRFMHGQSYGYNAYFEGDTVAFVKASTMERFASAQVVAVKRLTDRIVQVTFNRDIPGELELNHDCVENISCTPEVEIRHCYFTRTSTR
;
A
#
# COMPACT_ATOMS: atom_id res chain seq x y z
N MET A 1 -86.75 -43.87 -4.45
CA MET A 1 -86.00 -42.64 -4.38
C MET A 1 -84.79 -42.95 -3.45
N ARG A 2 -83.61 -43.09 -4.05
CA ARG A 2 -82.35 -43.38 -3.32
C ARG A 2 -81.50 -42.13 -3.41
N PHE A 3 -81.17 -41.51 -2.29
CA PHE A 3 -80.18 -40.40 -2.24
C PHE A 3 -78.79 -40.96 -2.14
N ILE A 4 -77.92 -40.61 -3.05
CA ILE A 4 -76.47 -40.89 -3.01
C ILE A 4 -75.81 -39.66 -2.41
N ALA A 5 -75.18 -39.82 -1.25
CA ALA A 5 -74.32 -38.79 -0.66
C ALA A 5 -72.87 -38.91 -1.21
N LEU A 6 -72.42 -37.85 -1.84
CA LEU A 6 -71.08 -37.73 -2.39
C LEU A 6 -70.13 -37.13 -1.33
N PHE A 7 -69.21 -37.92 -0.79
CA PHE A 7 -68.13 -37.41 0.08
C PHE A 7 -66.99 -36.86 -0.79
N ILE A 8 -66.74 -35.56 -0.70
CA ILE A 8 -65.58 -34.92 -1.30
C ILE A 8 -64.48 -34.89 -0.22
N CYS A 9 -63.44 -35.69 -0.39
CA CYS A 9 -62.19 -35.57 0.37
C CYS A 9 -61.37 -34.41 -0.17
N LEU A 10 -61.26 -33.30 0.59
CA LEU A 10 -60.28 -32.24 0.35
C LEU A 10 -58.91 -32.69 0.88
N SER A 11 -57.99 -33.03 -0.02
CA SER A 11 -56.58 -33.22 0.32
C SER A 11 -55.92 -31.86 0.42
N ILE A 12 -55.62 -31.40 1.62
CA ILE A 12 -54.78 -30.21 1.85
C ILE A 12 -53.34 -30.64 1.59
N VAL A 13 -52.82 -30.28 0.40
CA VAL A 13 -51.39 -30.32 0.11
C VAL A 13 -50.74 -29.15 0.82
N GLY A 14 -50.09 -29.43 1.93
CA GLY A 14 -49.23 -28.45 2.62
C GLY A 14 -48.02 -28.10 1.75
N ILE A 15 -48.08 -26.96 1.10
CA ILE A 15 -46.88 -26.38 0.47
C ILE A 15 -46.00 -25.84 1.58
N SER A 16 -44.98 -26.63 1.96
CA SER A 16 -43.88 -26.17 2.78
C SER A 16 -43.09 -25.15 1.94
N GLY A 17 -43.45 -23.89 2.07
CA GLY A 17 -42.69 -22.79 1.52
C GLY A 17 -41.30 -22.74 2.18
N ILE A 18 -40.31 -23.33 1.53
CA ILE A 18 -38.91 -23.00 1.82
C ILE A 18 -38.76 -21.54 1.43
N THR A 19 -38.86 -20.64 2.38
CA THR A 19 -38.42 -19.27 2.22
C THR A 19 -36.91 -19.32 2.00
N GLN A 20 -36.46 -19.38 0.74
CA GLN A 20 -35.12 -18.99 0.38
C GLN A 20 -34.95 -17.56 0.87
N ALA A 21 -34.13 -17.38 1.89
CA ALA A 21 -33.71 -16.04 2.31
C ALA A 21 -33.17 -15.34 1.06
N GLN A 22 -33.86 -14.30 0.62
CA GLN A 22 -33.48 -13.53 -0.56
C GLN A 22 -32.09 -12.98 -0.29
N GLN A 23 -31.08 -13.55 -0.96
CA GLN A 23 -29.71 -13.17 -0.80
C GLN A 23 -29.61 -11.67 -1.11
N LYS A 24 -29.27 -10.86 -0.12
CA LYS A 24 -29.07 -9.42 -0.34
C LYS A 24 -27.84 -9.26 -1.21
N ASP A 25 -28.02 -9.05 -2.50
CA ASP A 25 -26.91 -8.83 -3.44
C ASP A 25 -26.05 -7.62 -3.07
N THR A 26 -26.61 -6.66 -2.35
CA THR A 26 -25.94 -5.42 -1.96
C THR A 26 -26.03 -5.20 -0.46
N ILE A 27 -24.86 -5.02 0.17
CA ILE A 27 -24.68 -4.53 1.54
C ILE A 27 -24.35 -3.05 1.47
N ARG A 28 -25.13 -2.23 2.18
CA ARG A 28 -24.86 -0.78 2.35
C ARG A 28 -24.14 -0.58 3.67
N VAL A 29 -23.05 0.19 3.67
CA VAL A 29 -22.29 0.47 4.90
C VAL A 29 -23.12 1.22 5.95
N SER A 30 -24.10 2.03 5.51
CA SER A 30 -25.03 2.73 6.40
C SER A 30 -25.91 1.80 7.22
N ASN A 31 -26.17 0.56 6.77
CA ASN A 31 -26.91 -0.43 7.54
C ASN A 31 -26.14 -0.94 8.79
N PHE A 32 -24.85 -0.61 8.88
CA PHE A 32 -23.93 -0.97 9.98
C PHE A 32 -23.53 0.26 10.79
N GLY A 33 -24.15 1.42 10.56
CA GLY A 33 -23.87 2.66 11.27
C GLY A 33 -22.76 3.52 10.67
N ALA A 34 -22.17 3.13 9.54
CA ALA A 34 -21.21 3.97 8.85
C ALA A 34 -21.95 4.98 7.96
N HIS A 35 -22.08 6.21 8.43
CA HIS A 35 -22.71 7.31 7.70
C HIS A 35 -21.69 8.37 7.31
N PRO A 36 -21.83 9.02 6.14
CA PRO A 36 -20.92 10.07 5.74
C PRO A 36 -21.09 11.35 6.57
N TYR A 37 -20.00 12.13 6.72
CA TYR A 37 -19.95 13.43 7.40
C TYR A 37 -20.29 13.42 8.90
N THR A 38 -20.23 12.28 9.56
CA THR A 38 -20.38 12.20 11.03
C THR A 38 -19.12 12.64 11.75
N TYR A 39 -17.95 12.52 11.08
CA TYR A 39 -16.63 12.72 11.70
C TYR A 39 -16.35 11.77 12.87
N GLU A 40 -17.08 10.68 12.95
CA GLU A 40 -16.90 9.62 13.94
C GLU A 40 -16.08 8.47 13.35
N ASN A 41 -15.42 7.71 14.22
CA ASN A 41 -14.66 6.55 13.78
C ASN A 41 -15.59 5.44 13.29
N CYS A 42 -15.59 5.21 11.99
CA CYS A 42 -16.44 4.17 11.38
C CYS A 42 -15.70 2.85 11.08
N VAL A 43 -14.45 2.67 11.55
CA VAL A 43 -13.63 1.49 11.23
C VAL A 43 -14.34 0.18 11.57
N THR A 44 -14.95 0.07 12.76
CA THR A 44 -15.64 -1.13 13.20
C THR A 44 -16.90 -1.40 12.36
N CYS A 45 -17.71 -0.39 12.13
CA CYS A 45 -18.92 -0.48 11.30
C CYS A 45 -18.61 -0.94 9.87
N LEU A 46 -17.55 -0.39 9.27
CA LEU A 46 -17.09 -0.79 7.94
C LEU A 46 -16.58 -2.24 7.93
N GLN A 47 -15.83 -2.66 8.95
CA GLN A 47 -15.33 -4.03 9.04
C GLN A 47 -16.47 -5.04 9.28
N GLU A 48 -17.52 -4.67 10.00
CA GLU A 48 -18.73 -5.46 10.16
C GLU A 48 -19.47 -5.61 8.82
N ALA A 49 -19.62 -4.53 8.05
CA ALA A 49 -20.21 -4.60 6.72
C ALA A 49 -19.42 -5.50 5.76
N ILE A 50 -18.09 -5.45 5.80
CA ILE A 50 -17.20 -6.34 5.03
C ILE A 50 -17.40 -7.81 5.48
N SER A 51 -17.45 -8.04 6.77
CA SER A 51 -17.68 -9.39 7.34
C SER A 51 -19.04 -9.96 6.94
N GLU A 52 -20.07 -9.10 6.88
CA GLU A 52 -21.40 -9.48 6.40
C GLU A 52 -21.40 -9.83 4.92
N CYS A 53 -20.64 -9.09 4.07
CA CYS A 53 -20.46 -9.47 2.67
C CYS A 53 -19.88 -10.87 2.53
N LYS A 54 -18.85 -11.19 3.33
CA LYS A 54 -18.24 -12.54 3.36
C LYS A 54 -19.24 -13.61 3.79
N ARG A 55 -20.01 -13.34 4.84
CA ARG A 55 -20.96 -14.30 5.44
C ARG A 55 -22.16 -14.56 4.54
N SER A 56 -22.72 -13.51 3.93
CA SER A 56 -23.93 -13.60 3.09
C SER A 56 -23.63 -13.97 1.64
N GLY A 57 -22.37 -13.82 1.19
CA GLY A 57 -22.01 -13.94 -0.21
C GLY A 57 -22.53 -12.79 -1.07
N ALA A 58 -22.79 -11.63 -0.48
CA ALA A 58 -23.19 -10.43 -1.19
C ALA A 58 -22.16 -10.05 -2.26
N ARG A 59 -22.65 -9.52 -3.39
CA ARG A 59 -21.80 -9.17 -4.54
C ARG A 59 -21.37 -7.72 -4.55
N VAL A 60 -22.03 -6.87 -3.78
CA VAL A 60 -21.77 -5.43 -3.75
C VAL A 60 -21.69 -4.95 -2.31
N LEU A 61 -20.63 -4.23 -1.98
CA LEU A 61 -20.52 -3.37 -0.80
C LEU A 61 -20.62 -1.92 -1.27
N SER A 62 -21.64 -1.20 -0.86
CA SER A 62 -21.94 0.13 -1.38
C SER A 62 -21.81 1.20 -0.30
N PHE A 63 -21.06 2.25 -0.64
CA PHE A 63 -20.94 3.48 0.13
C PHE A 63 -21.89 4.54 -0.41
N GLU A 64 -22.29 5.46 0.43
CA GLU A 64 -22.89 6.72 0.02
C GLU A 64 -21.79 7.76 -0.22
N LYS A 65 -22.04 8.74 -1.10
CA LYS A 65 -21.07 9.81 -1.34
C LYS A 65 -20.87 10.63 -0.08
N GLY A 66 -19.62 10.88 0.28
CA GLY A 66 -19.25 11.72 1.42
C GLY A 66 -17.98 11.27 2.11
N ARG A 67 -17.67 11.87 3.24
CA ARG A 67 -16.48 11.60 4.04
C ARG A 67 -16.78 10.59 5.14
N TYR A 68 -15.93 9.58 5.26
CA TYR A 68 -15.91 8.55 6.31
C TYR A 68 -14.57 8.60 7.02
N ASP A 69 -14.58 8.82 8.33
CA ASP A 69 -13.36 8.94 9.13
C ASP A 69 -12.99 7.58 9.75
N ILE A 70 -11.71 7.23 9.67
CA ILE A 70 -11.18 5.92 10.08
C ILE A 70 -9.95 6.14 10.94
N TRP A 71 -10.03 5.76 12.24
CA TRP A 71 -8.94 5.85 13.21
C TRP A 71 -8.31 4.48 13.51
N PRO A 72 -7.10 4.46 14.09
CA PRO A 72 -6.43 3.22 14.51
C PRO A 72 -7.19 2.44 15.61
N GLU A 73 -7.99 3.13 16.41
CA GLU A 73 -8.78 2.53 17.49
C GLU A 73 -9.88 1.64 16.92
N GLY A 74 -9.86 0.37 17.29
CA GLY A 74 -10.76 -0.66 16.76
C GLY A 74 -10.33 -1.26 15.42
N ALA A 75 -9.27 -0.75 14.80
CA ALA A 75 -8.75 -1.30 13.55
C ALA A 75 -8.10 -2.66 13.76
N ILE A 76 -8.14 -3.49 12.72
CA ILE A 76 -7.55 -4.83 12.73
C ILE A 76 -6.03 -4.74 12.74
N ARG A 77 -5.39 -5.62 13.50
CA ARG A 77 -3.93 -5.74 13.55
C ARG A 77 -3.49 -7.07 12.98
N ARG A 78 -2.56 -7.05 12.02
CA ARG A 78 -2.01 -8.24 11.36
C ARG A 78 -0.49 -8.14 11.22
N LYS A 79 0.18 -9.29 11.37
CA LYS A 79 1.60 -9.39 11.07
C LYS A 79 1.78 -9.60 9.56
N TYR A 80 2.35 -8.61 8.88
CA TYR A 80 2.69 -8.69 7.46
C TYR A 80 4.15 -8.37 7.23
N PHE A 81 4.80 -9.19 6.40
CA PHE A 81 6.09 -8.90 5.81
C PHE A 81 5.86 -8.33 4.41
N ILE A 82 5.96 -7.03 4.30
CA ILE A 82 5.72 -6.31 3.04
C ILE A 82 7.07 -5.94 2.43
N SER A 83 7.27 -6.31 1.16
CA SER A 83 8.50 -6.03 0.40
C SER A 83 8.84 -4.54 0.41
N ASN A 84 10.12 -4.22 0.49
CA ASN A 84 10.70 -2.87 0.43
C ASN A 84 10.18 -1.86 1.47
N THR A 85 9.68 -2.33 2.62
CA THR A 85 9.15 -1.42 3.64
C THR A 85 10.19 -1.05 4.69
N SER A 86 10.58 -1.95 5.58
CA SER A 86 11.49 -1.66 6.69
C SER A 86 12.31 -2.89 7.08
N THR A 87 13.52 -2.65 7.55
CA THR A 87 14.39 -3.66 8.16
C THR A 87 13.85 -4.09 9.53
N GLU A 88 14.42 -5.15 10.13
CA GLU A 88 14.12 -5.56 11.51
C GLU A 88 14.50 -4.48 12.53
N GLN A 89 15.55 -3.73 12.25
CA GLN A 89 16.07 -2.68 13.15
C GLN A 89 15.19 -1.42 13.09
N GLU A 90 14.75 -1.02 11.87
CA GLU A 90 13.86 0.14 11.69
C GLU A 90 12.46 -0.11 12.25
N CYS A 91 11.94 -1.32 12.08
CA CYS A 91 10.61 -1.73 12.54
C CYS A 91 10.63 -3.17 13.05
N PRO A 92 10.98 -3.40 14.33
CA PRO A 92 11.04 -4.75 14.91
C PRO A 92 9.70 -5.46 14.89
N SER A 93 8.60 -4.72 15.09
CA SER A 93 7.25 -5.28 14.97
C SER A 93 6.76 -5.20 13.53
N LYS A 94 6.41 -6.35 12.94
CA LYS A 94 5.77 -6.43 11.62
C LYS A 94 4.24 -6.38 11.70
N VAL A 95 3.69 -6.03 12.85
CA VAL A 95 2.25 -5.85 13.02
C VAL A 95 1.82 -4.54 12.39
N LYS A 96 0.89 -4.62 11.44
CA LYS A 96 0.28 -3.48 10.76
C LYS A 96 -1.08 -3.18 11.35
N THR A 97 -1.42 -1.91 11.44
CA THR A 97 -2.77 -1.43 11.75
C THR A 97 -3.50 -1.22 10.43
N ILE A 98 -4.60 -1.93 10.23
CA ILE A 98 -5.29 -2.02 8.94
C ILE A 98 -6.68 -1.40 9.08
N GLY A 99 -6.98 -0.40 8.25
CA GLY A 99 -8.29 0.23 8.25
C GLY A 99 -9.39 -0.71 7.77
N LEU A 100 -9.27 -1.24 6.57
CA LEU A 100 -10.23 -2.20 6.01
C LEU A 100 -9.51 -3.47 5.57
N LEU A 101 -9.91 -4.62 6.13
CA LEU A 101 -9.37 -5.93 5.76
C LEU A 101 -10.40 -6.75 4.98
N PHE A 102 -10.02 -7.15 3.77
CA PHE A 102 -10.71 -8.15 2.96
C PHE A 102 -9.87 -9.43 2.97
N GLU A 103 -10.36 -10.49 3.58
CA GLU A 103 -9.64 -11.75 3.74
C GLU A 103 -10.47 -12.94 3.24
N ASP A 104 -9.88 -13.77 2.35
CA ASP A 104 -10.53 -14.93 1.75
C ASP A 104 -11.88 -14.61 1.08
N MET A 105 -11.98 -13.47 0.43
CA MET A 105 -13.21 -12.99 -0.22
C MET A 105 -13.15 -13.21 -1.74
N LYS A 106 -14.31 -13.35 -2.35
CA LYS A 106 -14.43 -13.53 -3.79
C LYS A 106 -15.66 -12.84 -4.36
N ASP A 107 -15.56 -12.48 -5.65
CA ASP A 107 -16.68 -12.01 -6.47
C ASP A 107 -17.42 -10.83 -5.84
N LEU A 108 -16.68 -9.82 -5.33
CA LEU A 108 -17.22 -8.66 -4.64
C LEU A 108 -16.83 -7.36 -5.37
N MET A 109 -17.81 -6.50 -5.59
CA MET A 109 -17.62 -5.13 -6.02
C MET A 109 -17.78 -4.18 -4.83
N ILE A 110 -16.84 -3.29 -4.64
CA ILE A 110 -16.89 -2.20 -3.68
C ILE A 110 -17.19 -0.93 -4.45
N GLU A 111 -18.45 -0.44 -4.34
CA GLU A 111 -18.92 0.78 -4.98
C GLU A 111 -18.73 1.96 -4.03
N GLY A 112 -17.69 2.73 -4.27
CA GLY A 112 -17.38 3.94 -3.49
C GLY A 112 -18.34 5.09 -3.76
N ASN A 113 -18.90 5.21 -4.98
CA ASN A 113 -19.83 6.28 -5.38
C ASN A 113 -19.27 7.68 -5.09
N GLY A 114 -17.95 7.86 -5.13
CA GLY A 114 -17.27 9.12 -4.79
C GLY A 114 -17.14 9.35 -3.28
N ALA A 115 -17.26 8.32 -2.46
CA ALA A 115 -16.92 8.40 -1.03
C ALA A 115 -15.43 8.66 -0.84
N THR A 116 -15.11 9.43 0.20
CA THR A 116 -13.75 9.67 0.67
C THR A 116 -13.54 8.97 2.00
N LEU A 117 -12.64 8.00 2.04
CA LEU A 117 -12.16 7.38 3.27
C LEU A 117 -11.01 8.25 3.79
N MET A 118 -11.25 8.95 4.89
CA MET A 118 -10.27 9.82 5.55
C MET A 118 -9.62 9.07 6.70
N PHE A 119 -8.36 8.77 6.55
CA PHE A 119 -7.60 8.03 7.55
C PHE A 119 -6.89 8.95 8.53
N HIS A 120 -6.73 8.46 9.75
CA HIS A 120 -6.01 9.11 10.85
C HIS A 120 -4.88 8.21 11.34
N GLY A 121 -3.81 8.83 11.82
CA GLY A 121 -2.66 8.10 12.33
C GLY A 121 -1.84 7.37 11.25
N LYS A 122 -0.99 6.44 11.69
CA LYS A 122 -0.18 5.60 10.79
C LYS A 122 -0.88 4.26 10.57
N MET A 123 -1.50 4.10 9.40
CA MET A 123 -2.28 2.91 9.04
C MET A 123 -1.97 2.46 7.61
N THR A 124 -2.07 1.15 7.38
CA THR A 124 -2.33 0.59 6.04
C THR A 124 -3.82 0.74 5.77
N THR A 125 -4.19 1.48 4.72
CA THR A 125 -5.59 1.88 4.55
C THR A 125 -6.48 0.69 4.23
N ILE A 126 -6.09 -0.13 3.24
CA ILE A 126 -6.84 -1.32 2.81
C ILE A 126 -5.86 -2.48 2.63
N ALA A 127 -6.22 -3.65 3.14
CA ALA A 127 -5.52 -4.89 2.86
C ALA A 127 -6.44 -5.94 2.25
N LEU A 128 -5.97 -6.58 1.18
CA LEU A 128 -6.59 -7.73 0.53
C LEU A 128 -5.68 -8.94 0.74
N GLU A 129 -6.17 -9.97 1.38
CA GLU A 129 -5.42 -11.19 1.62
C GLU A 129 -6.17 -12.39 1.07
N ARG A 130 -5.55 -13.15 0.15
CA ARG A 130 -6.13 -14.34 -0.51
C ARG A 130 -7.50 -14.10 -1.14
N CYS A 131 -7.69 -12.91 -1.71
CA CYS A 131 -8.93 -12.53 -2.38
C CYS A 131 -8.94 -12.92 -3.87
N LYS A 132 -10.15 -13.07 -4.43
CA LYS A 132 -10.33 -13.38 -5.85
C LYS A 132 -11.46 -12.56 -6.45
N ASN A 133 -11.21 -11.95 -7.63
CA ASN A 133 -12.21 -11.21 -8.40
C ASN A 133 -12.89 -10.11 -7.55
N LEU A 134 -12.05 -9.20 -6.99
CA LEU A 134 -12.54 -8.02 -6.30
C LEU A 134 -12.36 -6.79 -7.17
N VAL A 135 -13.39 -5.93 -7.21
CA VAL A 135 -13.38 -4.67 -7.95
C VAL A 135 -13.67 -3.52 -6.99
N PHE A 136 -12.76 -2.56 -6.91
CA PHE A 136 -12.97 -1.30 -6.21
C PHE A 136 -13.23 -0.19 -7.22
N LYS A 137 -14.28 0.59 -7.01
CA LYS A 137 -14.74 1.57 -7.98
C LYS A 137 -15.12 2.87 -7.32
N ASP A 138 -14.71 4.00 -7.94
CA ASP A 138 -15.09 5.36 -7.56
C ASP A 138 -14.87 5.68 -6.07
N LEU A 139 -13.69 5.40 -5.55
CA LEU A 139 -13.34 5.58 -4.14
C LEU A 139 -12.16 6.55 -4.02
N HIS A 140 -12.22 7.46 -3.03
CA HIS A 140 -11.14 8.38 -2.67
C HIS A 140 -10.53 7.97 -1.33
N ILE A 141 -9.23 8.05 -1.22
CA ILE A 141 -8.47 7.74 0.00
C ILE A 141 -7.51 8.88 0.29
N ASP A 142 -7.60 9.40 1.50
CA ASP A 142 -6.71 10.47 1.97
C ASP A 142 -6.40 10.30 3.45
N PHE A 143 -5.46 11.08 3.95
CA PHE A 143 -5.16 11.22 5.36
C PHE A 143 -5.46 12.64 5.83
N GLU A 144 -6.09 12.75 6.99
CA GLU A 144 -6.34 14.06 7.62
C GLU A 144 -5.02 14.77 7.92
N ARG A 145 -4.03 14.01 8.42
CA ARG A 145 -2.67 14.47 8.70
C ARG A 145 -1.66 13.54 8.03
N PRO A 146 -1.25 13.84 6.80
CA PRO A 146 -0.20 13.07 6.13
C PRO A 146 1.09 12.98 6.95
N ALA A 147 1.80 11.85 6.89
CA ALA A 147 3.13 11.72 7.50
C ALA A 147 4.24 12.41 6.69
N GLY A 148 3.89 13.04 5.58
CA GLY A 148 4.74 13.96 4.84
C GLY A 148 4.49 15.39 5.27
N SER A 149 5.55 16.10 5.67
CA SER A 149 5.50 17.50 6.03
C SER A 149 6.01 18.36 4.89
N GLU A 150 5.39 19.52 4.68
CA GLU A 150 5.77 20.42 3.59
C GLU A 150 5.99 21.84 4.11
N MET A 151 7.02 22.51 3.58
CA MET A 151 7.29 23.92 3.86
C MET A 151 7.95 24.61 2.67
N THR A 152 7.53 25.82 2.38
CA THR A 152 7.99 26.61 1.24
C THR A 152 8.90 27.74 1.69
N PHE A 153 10.05 27.91 1.06
CA PHE A 153 10.96 29.03 1.33
C PHE A 153 10.31 30.34 0.88
N ALA A 154 10.05 31.23 1.84
CA ALA A 154 9.39 32.52 1.59
C ALA A 154 10.38 33.68 1.51
N ARG A 155 11.45 33.63 2.34
CA ARG A 155 12.49 34.67 2.39
C ARG A 155 13.84 34.01 2.68
N VAL A 156 14.89 34.52 2.07
CA VAL A 156 16.27 34.04 2.24
C VAL A 156 17.19 35.26 2.35
N GLU A 157 17.86 35.40 3.47
CA GLU A 157 18.90 36.41 3.73
C GLU A 157 20.22 35.74 4.12
N ASP A 158 21.23 36.51 4.52
CA ASP A 158 22.59 35.98 4.70
C ASP A 158 22.70 34.89 5.78
N ASP A 159 22.00 35.02 6.87
CA ASP A 159 22.02 34.12 8.01
C ASP A 159 20.60 33.71 8.46
N GLU A 160 19.57 34.12 7.70
CA GLU A 160 18.17 33.83 8.05
C GLU A 160 17.40 33.28 6.84
N VAL A 161 16.53 32.32 7.13
CA VAL A 161 15.57 31.76 6.17
C VAL A 161 14.19 31.71 6.81
N GLU A 162 13.18 32.28 6.13
CA GLU A 162 11.80 32.11 6.52
C GLU A 162 11.09 31.09 5.62
N VAL A 163 10.33 30.20 6.26
CA VAL A 163 9.49 29.22 5.57
C VAL A 163 8.02 29.39 5.93
N VAL A 164 7.15 29.14 4.97
CA VAL A 164 5.72 28.96 5.19
C VAL A 164 5.45 27.46 5.31
N VAL A 165 5.03 27.02 6.49
CA VAL A 165 4.70 25.63 6.78
C VAL A 165 3.29 25.34 6.24
N HIS A 166 3.14 24.24 5.49
CA HIS A 166 1.85 23.84 4.95
C HIS A 166 0.83 23.56 6.07
N ARG A 167 -0.42 23.97 5.90
CA ARG A 167 -1.48 23.87 6.91
C ARG A 167 -1.74 22.46 7.45
N ASP A 168 -1.47 21.41 6.66
CA ASP A 168 -1.64 20.02 7.07
C ASP A 168 -0.42 19.50 7.86
N THR A 169 0.71 20.21 7.84
CA THR A 169 1.92 19.92 8.60
C THR A 169 1.79 20.39 10.05
N ARG A 170 2.04 19.51 11.00
CA ARG A 170 2.14 19.86 12.43
C ARG A 170 3.59 19.97 12.85
N TYR A 171 3.88 20.98 13.62
CA TYR A 171 5.20 21.20 14.18
C TYR A 171 5.12 21.84 15.56
N GLU A 172 6.19 21.76 16.28
CA GLU A 172 6.42 22.52 17.52
C GLU A 172 7.85 23.07 17.52
N ILE A 173 8.05 24.16 18.23
CA ILE A 173 9.37 24.72 18.48
C ILE A 173 9.62 24.64 19.98
N VAL A 174 10.63 23.85 20.37
CA VAL A 174 11.02 23.66 21.77
C VAL A 174 12.50 23.99 21.91
N ASN A 175 12.83 24.91 22.83
CA ASN A 175 14.21 25.38 23.03
C ASN A 175 14.91 25.83 21.74
N GLY A 176 14.18 26.56 20.87
CA GLY A 176 14.70 27.04 19.60
C GLY A 176 14.89 25.96 18.54
N ARG A 177 14.30 24.74 18.70
CA ARG A 177 14.41 23.67 17.72
C ARG A 177 13.03 23.26 17.21
N MET A 178 12.88 23.20 15.90
CA MET A 178 11.65 22.75 15.25
C MET A 178 11.61 21.23 15.15
N SER A 179 10.50 20.65 15.55
CA SER A 179 10.19 19.21 15.40
C SER A 179 8.91 19.02 14.62
N LEU A 180 8.89 18.01 13.74
CA LEU A 180 7.72 17.62 12.95
C LEU A 180 7.01 16.44 13.60
N PHE A 181 5.69 16.49 13.64
CA PHE A 181 4.90 15.39 14.17
C PHE A 181 3.51 15.31 13.52
N GLY A 182 2.80 14.24 13.76
CA GLY A 182 1.43 14.05 13.32
C GLY A 182 0.65 13.13 14.24
N GLU A 183 -0.42 12.57 13.75
CA GLU A 183 -1.24 11.63 14.50
C GLU A 183 -0.48 10.31 14.68
N GLY A 184 -0.07 10.04 15.93
CA GLY A 184 0.62 8.79 16.29
C GLY A 184 2.06 8.65 15.78
N TRP A 185 2.69 9.75 15.32
CA TRP A 185 4.09 9.74 14.94
C TRP A 185 4.82 11.04 15.28
N ARG A 186 6.11 10.91 15.51
CA ARG A 186 7.06 12.02 15.63
C ARG A 186 8.35 11.60 14.91
N SER A 187 8.84 12.43 14.03
CA SER A 187 10.01 12.09 13.24
C SER A 187 11.26 12.76 13.77
N ASN A 188 12.30 11.94 14.04
CA ASN A 188 13.62 12.40 14.44
C ASN A 188 14.64 12.26 13.30
N LYS A 189 14.36 11.43 12.30
CA LYS A 189 15.19 11.23 11.10
C LYS A 189 14.30 11.35 9.89
N ASN A 190 14.66 12.22 8.98
CA ASN A 190 13.82 12.57 7.86
C ASN A 190 14.59 12.43 6.55
N HIS A 191 13.88 11.97 5.53
CA HIS A 191 14.29 12.09 4.14
C HIS A 191 13.63 13.34 3.57
N CYS A 192 14.40 14.14 2.85
CA CYS A 192 13.93 15.40 2.32
C CYS A 192 14.16 15.47 0.81
N ILE A 193 13.13 15.89 0.12
CA ILE A 193 13.16 16.20 -1.31
C ILE A 193 12.66 17.64 -1.48
N GLU A 194 13.32 18.38 -2.33
CA GLU A 194 12.97 19.76 -2.67
C GLU A 194 12.26 19.79 -4.02
N TYR A 195 11.10 20.40 -4.04
CA TYR A 195 10.34 20.72 -5.24
C TYR A 195 10.68 22.11 -5.75
N SER A 196 10.95 22.21 -7.04
CA SER A 196 11.11 23.48 -7.74
C SER A 196 9.86 23.76 -8.60
N PRO A 197 9.13 24.85 -8.35
CA PRO A 197 7.97 25.22 -9.17
C PRO A 197 8.35 25.73 -10.57
N VAL A 198 9.62 26.11 -10.79
CA VAL A 198 10.10 26.65 -12.07
C VAL A 198 10.14 25.56 -13.15
N ASP A 199 10.64 24.40 -12.80
CA ASP A 199 10.79 23.24 -13.71
C ASP A 199 9.94 22.03 -13.32
N SER A 200 9.14 22.15 -12.26
CA SER A 200 8.26 21.08 -11.72
C SER A 200 9.02 19.80 -11.36
N THR A 201 10.26 19.93 -10.91
CA THR A 201 11.11 18.79 -10.55
C THR A 201 11.19 18.57 -9.05
N PHE A 202 11.36 17.30 -8.66
CA PHE A 202 11.75 16.87 -7.32
C PHE A 202 13.21 16.45 -7.30
N ARG A 203 14.00 16.96 -6.34
CA ARG A 203 15.42 16.64 -6.18
C ARG A 203 15.74 16.35 -4.72
N TYR A 204 16.61 15.38 -4.47
CA TYR A 204 17.13 15.15 -3.13
C TYR A 204 17.74 16.42 -2.55
N SER A 205 17.41 16.73 -1.29
CA SER A 205 17.85 17.97 -0.62
C SER A 205 18.31 17.66 0.81
N GLN A 206 19.35 18.36 1.25
CA GLN A 206 19.78 18.43 2.64
C GLN A 206 19.11 19.60 3.40
N GLY A 207 18.21 20.32 2.76
CA GLY A 207 17.61 21.52 3.31
C GLY A 207 17.01 21.31 4.71
N TRP A 208 16.26 20.21 4.90
CA TRP A 208 15.73 19.92 6.23
C TRP A 208 16.81 19.62 7.27
N ASN A 209 17.89 18.95 6.95
CA ASN A 209 18.96 18.67 7.91
C ASN A 209 19.60 19.96 8.41
N VAL A 210 19.73 20.98 7.56
CA VAL A 210 20.23 22.32 7.95
C VAL A 210 19.20 23.01 8.85
N LEU A 211 17.92 23.05 8.47
CA LEU A 211 16.87 23.71 9.23
C LEU A 211 16.61 23.02 10.59
N ALA A 212 16.64 21.69 10.65
CA ALA A 212 16.46 20.94 11.89
C ALA A 212 17.60 21.16 12.91
N ALA A 213 18.79 21.51 12.41
CA ALA A 213 19.94 21.86 13.25
C ALA A 213 20.03 23.38 13.56
N ALA A 214 19.23 24.20 12.91
CA ALA A 214 19.20 25.65 13.07
C ALA A 214 18.32 26.07 14.26
N GLU A 215 18.57 27.25 14.80
CA GLU A 215 17.66 27.89 15.73
C GLU A 215 16.43 28.38 14.98
N ALA A 216 15.24 28.09 15.52
CA ALA A 216 13.94 28.37 14.93
C ALA A 216 13.07 29.22 15.83
N GLU A 217 12.37 30.18 15.27
CA GLU A 217 11.34 30.97 15.94
C GLU A 217 10.07 31.10 15.09
N GLY A 218 8.91 31.13 15.73
CA GLY A 218 7.64 31.41 15.05
C GLY A 218 7.44 32.89 14.92
N VAL A 219 7.38 33.42 13.70
CA VAL A 219 7.22 34.88 13.46
C VAL A 219 5.80 35.26 13.07
N ALA A 220 4.99 34.31 12.58
CA ALA A 220 3.57 34.47 12.29
C ALA A 220 2.90 33.08 12.24
N PRO A 221 1.56 32.98 12.18
CA PRO A 221 0.90 31.70 12.00
C PRO A 221 1.45 30.93 10.78
N ASN A 222 1.97 29.73 11.02
CA ASN A 222 2.61 28.88 10.02
C ASN A 222 3.86 29.49 9.32
N VAL A 223 4.45 30.55 9.86
CA VAL A 223 5.70 31.12 9.37
C VAL A 223 6.78 30.94 10.45
N VAL A 224 7.85 30.26 10.05
CA VAL A 224 9.00 29.98 10.93
C VAL A 224 10.25 30.58 10.32
N ARG A 225 11.01 31.32 11.12
CA ARG A 225 12.33 31.82 10.81
C ARG A 225 13.38 30.89 11.39
N PHE A 226 14.42 30.64 10.62
CA PHE A 226 15.59 29.85 11.01
C PHE A 226 16.85 30.68 10.88
N HIS A 227 17.69 30.66 11.93
CA HIS A 227 19.04 31.20 11.86
C HIS A 227 19.98 30.12 11.29
N VAL A 228 20.39 30.30 10.06
CA VAL A 228 21.10 29.29 9.27
C VAL A 228 22.59 29.60 9.11
N PRO A 229 23.44 28.57 8.87
CA PRO A 229 24.85 28.82 8.57
C PRO A 229 25.05 29.66 7.31
N GLU A 230 26.10 30.48 7.30
CA GLU A 230 26.54 31.20 6.13
C GLU A 230 26.68 30.25 4.91
N GLY A 231 26.19 30.70 3.75
CA GLY A 231 26.22 29.91 2.52
C GLY A 231 25.02 29.00 2.27
N PHE A 232 24.12 28.81 3.24
CA PHE A 232 22.86 28.13 2.97
C PHE A 232 21.90 29.07 2.24
N ARG A 233 21.71 28.88 0.94
CA ARG A 233 20.93 29.76 0.04
C ARG A 233 19.88 28.95 -0.74
N PRO A 234 18.80 28.48 -0.09
CA PRO A 234 17.70 27.85 -0.80
C PRO A 234 17.00 28.86 -1.73
N LYS A 235 16.33 28.36 -2.75
CA LYS A 235 15.57 29.22 -3.66
C LYS A 235 14.21 29.56 -3.08
N VAL A 236 13.87 30.84 -3.03
CA VAL A 236 12.52 31.31 -2.67
C VAL A 236 11.50 30.69 -3.63
N GLY A 237 10.39 30.21 -3.09
CA GLY A 237 9.34 29.50 -3.83
C GLY A 237 9.55 27.98 -3.92
N ASN A 238 10.76 27.46 -3.69
CA ASN A 238 10.96 26.03 -3.59
C ASN A 238 10.32 25.48 -2.30
N THR A 239 9.84 24.24 -2.36
CA THR A 239 9.16 23.58 -1.25
C THR A 239 9.92 22.33 -0.83
N LEU A 240 10.24 22.22 0.44
CA LEU A 240 10.74 20.99 1.04
C LEU A 240 9.57 20.05 1.30
N THR A 241 9.68 18.80 0.84
CA THR A 241 8.81 17.70 1.20
C THR A 241 9.59 16.73 2.08
N ILE A 242 9.16 16.58 3.33
CA ILE A 242 9.92 15.92 4.39
C ILE A 242 9.09 14.75 4.89
N ARG A 243 9.67 13.56 4.90
CA ARG A 243 9.01 12.36 5.41
C ARG A 243 9.84 11.63 6.45
N ASP A 244 9.18 10.83 7.28
CA ASP A 244 9.84 9.83 8.10
C ASP A 244 10.57 8.82 7.19
N ILE A 245 11.77 8.41 7.57
CA ILE A 245 12.52 7.38 6.84
C ILE A 245 11.92 5.99 7.01
N ILE A 246 11.16 5.76 8.09
CA ILE A 246 10.59 4.44 8.40
C ILE A 246 9.30 4.22 7.61
N ARG A 247 9.35 3.30 6.67
CA ARG A 247 8.21 2.89 5.85
C ARG A 247 7.50 1.68 6.48
N ASP A 248 6.93 1.87 7.67
CA ASP A 248 6.29 0.80 8.46
C ASP A 248 4.85 0.49 8.06
N GLN A 249 4.21 1.34 7.27
CA GLN A 249 2.88 1.15 6.68
C GLN A 249 2.95 1.30 5.17
N VAL A 250 1.87 0.94 4.48
CA VAL A 250 1.69 1.15 3.04
C VAL A 250 0.28 1.70 2.76
N GLY A 251 0.06 2.28 1.60
CA GLY A 251 -1.26 2.73 1.19
C GLY A 251 -2.24 1.57 1.14
N TRP A 252 -2.07 0.67 0.17
CA TRP A 252 -2.80 -0.60 0.08
C TRP A 252 -1.83 -1.77 0.13
N PHE A 253 -2.29 -2.90 0.66
CA PHE A 253 -1.57 -4.16 0.58
C PHE A 253 -2.44 -5.24 -0.08
N ILE A 254 -2.05 -5.71 -1.26
CA ILE A 254 -2.74 -6.76 -2.02
C ILE A 254 -1.83 -7.99 -2.01
N PHE A 255 -2.20 -8.99 -1.24
CA PHE A 255 -1.33 -10.11 -0.93
C PHE A 255 -1.96 -11.46 -1.31
N GLU A 256 -1.20 -12.30 -2.02
CA GLU A 256 -1.60 -13.67 -2.44
C GLU A 256 -3.01 -13.73 -3.05
N SER A 257 -3.40 -12.67 -3.76
CA SER A 257 -4.72 -12.49 -4.33
C SER A 257 -4.71 -12.68 -5.85
N ARG A 258 -5.88 -12.67 -6.48
CA ARG A 258 -5.96 -12.77 -7.95
C ARG A 258 -7.16 -12.05 -8.52
N ASP A 259 -7.04 -11.57 -9.76
CA ASP A 259 -8.09 -10.90 -10.51
C ASP A 259 -8.61 -9.68 -9.75
N ILE A 260 -7.70 -8.76 -9.37
CA ILE A 260 -8.02 -7.55 -8.61
C ILE A 260 -8.06 -6.35 -9.54
N THR A 261 -9.12 -5.57 -9.44
CA THR A 261 -9.30 -4.34 -10.25
C THR A 261 -9.56 -3.13 -9.37
N LEU A 262 -8.78 -2.07 -9.57
CA LEU A 262 -9.06 -0.73 -9.08
C LEU A 262 -9.47 0.13 -10.27
N ASN A 263 -10.71 0.64 -10.25
CA ASN A 263 -11.27 1.46 -11.31
C ASN A 263 -11.68 2.83 -10.75
N ARG A 264 -11.08 3.91 -11.27
CA ARG A 264 -11.32 5.29 -10.81
C ARG A 264 -11.12 5.49 -9.30
N VAL A 265 -10.17 4.75 -8.70
CA VAL A 265 -9.74 4.97 -7.33
C VAL A 265 -8.75 6.13 -7.30
N GLN A 266 -8.89 7.02 -6.31
CA GLN A 266 -8.00 8.15 -6.11
C GLN A 266 -7.28 8.03 -4.76
N MET A 267 -5.96 7.96 -4.82
CA MET A 267 -5.07 7.89 -3.66
C MET A 267 -4.41 9.25 -3.47
N HIS A 268 -4.88 10.02 -2.49
CA HIS A 268 -4.41 11.39 -2.29
C HIS A 268 -3.19 11.49 -1.38
N TYR A 269 -3.02 10.51 -0.49
CA TYR A 269 -1.80 10.32 0.28
C TYR A 269 -1.63 8.85 0.67
N MET A 270 -0.38 8.39 0.73
CA MET A 270 -0.01 7.02 1.09
C MET A 270 1.24 7.04 1.98
N HIS A 271 1.16 6.40 3.13
CA HIS A 271 2.33 6.21 4.00
C HIS A 271 3.31 5.23 3.36
N GLY A 272 4.61 5.48 3.48
CA GLY A 272 5.66 4.61 2.98
C GLY A 272 5.50 4.35 1.48
N LEU A 273 5.38 3.08 1.09
CA LEU A 273 4.98 2.68 -0.25
C LEU A 273 3.47 2.90 -0.45
N GLY A 274 3.07 3.09 -1.69
CA GLY A 274 1.68 3.30 -2.08
C GLY A 274 0.86 2.02 -2.12
N ILE A 275 0.43 1.62 -3.31
CA ILE A 275 -0.31 0.37 -3.54
C ILE A 275 0.71 -0.75 -3.76
N VAL A 276 0.90 -1.61 -2.76
CA VAL A 276 1.80 -2.75 -2.84
C VAL A 276 1.01 -4.01 -3.18
N SER A 277 1.32 -4.59 -4.34
CA SER A 277 0.81 -5.90 -4.73
C SER A 277 1.93 -6.93 -4.61
N GLN A 278 1.74 -7.95 -3.77
CA GLN A 278 2.77 -8.93 -3.47
C GLN A 278 2.23 -10.34 -3.72
N TYR A 279 2.88 -11.11 -4.59
CA TYR A 279 2.47 -12.45 -5.02
C TYR A 279 1.01 -12.53 -5.45
N THR A 280 0.55 -11.50 -6.15
CA THR A 280 -0.82 -11.39 -6.66
C THR A 280 -0.83 -11.61 -8.17
N ARG A 281 -1.85 -12.31 -8.65
CA ARG A 281 -2.01 -12.64 -10.07
C ARG A 281 -3.11 -11.81 -10.72
N ASN A 282 -2.87 -11.25 -11.90
CA ASN A 282 -3.80 -10.44 -12.68
C ASN A 282 -4.31 -9.22 -11.91
N ILE A 283 -3.68 -8.10 -12.14
CA ILE A 283 -4.01 -6.83 -11.47
C ILE A 283 -4.33 -5.79 -12.55
N THR A 284 -5.44 -5.10 -12.40
CA THR A 284 -5.84 -4.00 -13.28
C THR A 284 -5.99 -2.71 -12.49
N MET A 285 -5.22 -1.70 -12.91
CA MET A 285 -5.33 -0.32 -12.46
C MET A 285 -5.91 0.49 -13.62
N ASP A 286 -7.21 0.82 -13.56
CA ASP A 286 -7.92 1.54 -14.62
C ASP A 286 -8.32 2.93 -14.12
N LYS A 287 -7.75 3.97 -14.71
CA LYS A 287 -7.98 5.39 -14.35
C LYS A 287 -7.73 5.68 -12.86
N VAL A 288 -6.77 5.01 -12.25
CA VAL A 288 -6.35 5.28 -10.89
C VAL A 288 -5.53 6.57 -10.86
N LYS A 289 -5.79 7.43 -9.88
CA LYS A 289 -5.03 8.65 -9.66
C LYS A 289 -4.28 8.55 -8.34
N CYS A 290 -2.96 8.62 -8.41
CA CYS A 290 -2.08 8.77 -7.24
C CYS A 290 -1.54 10.19 -7.25
N MET A 291 -2.22 11.10 -6.56
CA MET A 291 -1.89 12.54 -6.56
C MET A 291 -2.48 13.23 -5.34
N PRO A 292 -1.86 14.31 -4.85
CA PRO A 292 -2.43 15.11 -3.78
C PRO A 292 -3.86 15.54 -4.11
N ARG A 293 -4.70 15.63 -3.08
CA ARG A 293 -6.09 16.09 -3.26
C ARG A 293 -6.11 17.49 -3.86
N GLU A 294 -6.92 17.67 -4.87
CA GLU A 294 -7.11 18.95 -5.53
C GLU A 294 -7.52 20.05 -4.53
N GLY A 295 -6.95 21.23 -4.65
CA GLY A 295 -7.19 22.35 -3.72
C GLY A 295 -6.56 22.20 -2.34
N SER A 296 -5.86 21.09 -2.04
CA SER A 296 -5.15 20.96 -0.76
C SER A 296 -3.90 21.85 -0.69
N GLY A 297 -3.25 22.12 -1.80
CA GLY A 297 -1.95 22.78 -1.89
C GLY A 297 -0.77 21.85 -1.64
N ARG A 298 -1.02 20.57 -1.31
CA ARG A 298 0.04 19.56 -1.09
C ARG A 298 0.74 19.19 -2.41
N LEU A 299 2.00 18.83 -2.30
CA LEU A 299 2.83 18.34 -3.40
C LEU A 299 3.04 16.82 -3.31
N LEU A 300 3.02 16.26 -2.09
CA LEU A 300 3.34 14.87 -1.80
C LEU A 300 2.08 14.00 -1.75
N ALA A 301 2.09 12.88 -2.49
CA ALA A 301 1.05 11.84 -2.44
C ALA A 301 1.58 10.48 -1.97
N ALA A 302 2.88 10.21 -2.11
CA ALA A 302 3.50 8.98 -1.60
C ALA A 302 4.91 9.26 -1.09
N SER A 303 5.25 8.66 0.05
CA SER A 303 6.59 8.79 0.64
C SER A 303 7.64 7.92 -0.05
N ALA A 304 7.23 7.02 -0.95
CA ALA A 304 8.08 6.19 -1.79
C ALA A 304 7.32 5.85 -3.08
N ASP A 305 7.46 4.60 -3.62
CA ASP A 305 6.79 4.17 -4.84
C ASP A 305 5.26 4.29 -4.73
N MET A 306 4.58 4.73 -5.79
CA MET A 306 3.11 4.84 -5.78
C MET A 306 2.42 3.52 -6.07
N MET A 307 2.94 2.72 -7.01
CA MET A 307 2.49 1.36 -7.29
C MET A 307 3.70 0.43 -7.29
N HIS A 308 3.65 -0.60 -6.45
CA HIS A 308 4.76 -1.52 -6.24
C HIS A 308 4.31 -2.97 -6.40
N PHE A 309 4.81 -3.66 -7.43
CA PHE A 309 4.45 -5.03 -7.76
C PHE A 309 5.63 -5.96 -7.48
N SER A 310 5.56 -6.72 -6.41
CA SER A 310 6.62 -7.63 -5.95
C SER A 310 6.20 -9.09 -6.13
N GLY A 311 6.91 -9.84 -6.98
CA GLY A 311 6.63 -11.26 -7.22
C GLY A 311 5.22 -11.53 -7.76
N CYS A 312 4.63 -10.59 -8.50
CA CYS A 312 3.33 -10.76 -9.13
C CYS A 312 3.40 -11.69 -10.34
N SER A 313 2.25 -12.19 -10.80
CA SER A 313 2.17 -13.09 -11.95
C SER A 313 0.97 -12.78 -12.85
N GLY A 314 0.88 -13.47 -13.99
CA GLY A 314 -0.16 -13.19 -14.98
C GLY A 314 0.04 -11.83 -15.62
N LYS A 315 -0.97 -10.96 -15.58
CA LYS A 315 -0.91 -9.63 -16.19
C LYS A 315 -1.09 -8.50 -15.18
N VAL A 316 -0.17 -7.52 -15.20
CA VAL A 316 -0.29 -6.21 -14.55
C VAL A 316 -0.67 -5.20 -15.61
N LYS A 317 -1.90 -4.68 -15.54
CA LYS A 317 -2.45 -3.73 -16.51
C LYS A 317 -2.69 -2.38 -15.84
N ILE A 318 -2.05 -1.32 -16.33
CA ILE A 318 -2.13 0.05 -15.81
C ILE A 318 -2.54 0.97 -16.96
N VAL A 319 -3.78 1.45 -16.95
CA VAL A 319 -4.36 2.17 -18.09
C VAL A 319 -5.06 3.45 -17.65
N GLY A 320 -4.73 4.56 -18.33
CA GLY A 320 -5.36 5.86 -18.09
C GLY A 320 -5.07 6.45 -16.70
N CYS A 321 -4.00 6.01 -16.04
CA CYS A 321 -3.65 6.41 -14.70
C CYS A 321 -2.89 7.75 -14.67
N TYR A 322 -2.96 8.45 -13.54
CA TYR A 322 -2.27 9.71 -13.30
C TYR A 322 -1.44 9.65 -12.02
N PHE A 323 -0.16 10.04 -12.11
CA PHE A 323 0.80 9.97 -11.02
C PHE A 323 1.47 11.32 -10.80
N ALA A 324 1.40 11.83 -9.57
CA ALA A 324 2.04 13.08 -9.18
C ALA A 324 2.40 13.11 -7.71
N GLY A 325 3.63 13.51 -7.39
CA GLY A 325 4.08 13.69 -6.01
C GLY A 325 4.60 12.41 -5.34
N ALA A 326 5.36 11.57 -6.06
CA ALA A 326 6.11 10.46 -5.50
C ALA A 326 7.51 10.91 -5.07
N GLN A 327 7.97 10.45 -3.90
CA GLN A 327 9.37 10.59 -3.50
C GLN A 327 10.25 9.41 -3.94
N ASP A 328 9.74 8.53 -4.79
CA ASP A 328 10.45 7.43 -5.47
C ASP A 328 9.72 7.12 -6.78
N ASP A 329 9.72 5.86 -7.24
CA ASP A 329 9.15 5.46 -8.51
C ASP A 329 7.61 5.60 -8.56
N PRO A 330 7.01 6.09 -9.66
CA PRO A 330 5.56 6.03 -9.81
C PRO A 330 5.05 4.59 -9.99
N ILE A 331 5.84 3.73 -10.64
CA ILE A 331 5.55 2.30 -10.83
C ILE A 331 6.86 1.52 -10.70
N ASN A 332 6.86 0.51 -9.84
CA ASN A 332 7.96 -0.44 -9.68
C ASN A 332 7.44 -1.86 -9.85
N VAL A 333 8.08 -2.67 -10.70
CA VAL A 333 7.73 -4.09 -10.93
C VAL A 333 8.99 -4.92 -10.84
N HIS A 334 9.05 -5.84 -9.89
CA HIS A 334 10.22 -6.68 -9.69
C HIS A 334 9.88 -8.08 -9.17
N GLY A 335 10.77 -9.03 -9.43
CA GLY A 335 10.79 -10.34 -8.82
C GLY A 335 11.55 -10.36 -7.49
N THR A 336 11.68 -11.55 -6.91
CA THR A 336 12.48 -11.76 -5.70
C THR A 336 13.53 -12.83 -5.97
N ASN A 337 14.79 -12.46 -5.86
CA ASN A 337 15.95 -13.34 -5.99
C ASN A 337 16.50 -13.67 -4.63
N LEU A 338 16.50 -14.95 -4.23
CA LEU A 338 17.11 -15.40 -3.00
C LEU A 338 18.48 -16.04 -3.29
N ARG A 339 19.47 -15.71 -2.48
CA ARG A 339 20.81 -16.27 -2.60
C ARG A 339 20.85 -17.72 -2.14
N ALA A 340 21.48 -18.60 -2.92
CA ALA A 340 21.77 -19.96 -2.52
C ALA A 340 22.90 -19.94 -1.47
N VAL A 341 22.59 -20.32 -0.22
CA VAL A 341 23.56 -20.23 0.88
C VAL A 341 24.07 -21.60 1.35
N GLU A 342 23.29 -22.65 1.14
CA GLU A 342 23.65 -23.99 1.58
C GLU A 342 22.99 -25.05 0.70
N LYS A 343 23.75 -26.09 0.33
CA LYS A 343 23.24 -27.27 -0.38
C LYS A 343 23.05 -28.41 0.61
N ILE A 344 21.80 -28.79 0.85
CA ILE A 344 21.43 -29.86 1.79
C ILE A 344 21.63 -31.24 1.18
N ASN A 345 21.25 -31.39 -0.09
CA ASN A 345 21.44 -32.61 -0.88
C ASN A 345 21.43 -32.25 -2.39
N THR A 346 21.39 -33.23 -3.29
CA THR A 346 21.44 -33.00 -4.73
C THR A 346 20.28 -32.14 -5.26
N ARG A 347 19.14 -32.06 -4.56
CA ARG A 347 17.91 -31.36 -5.01
C ARG A 347 17.38 -30.31 -4.05
N THR A 348 18.04 -30.07 -2.92
CA THR A 348 17.53 -29.17 -1.88
C THR A 348 18.56 -28.10 -1.53
N LEU A 349 18.14 -26.83 -1.59
CA LEU A 349 18.91 -25.65 -1.18
C LEU A 349 18.23 -24.92 -0.02
N ASN A 350 19.06 -24.35 0.85
CA ASN A 350 18.67 -23.23 1.69
C ASN A 350 18.94 -21.92 0.94
N LEU A 351 17.89 -21.12 0.78
CA LEU A 351 17.91 -19.84 0.09
C LEU A 351 17.68 -18.71 1.09
N ARG A 352 18.41 -17.61 0.93
CA ARG A 352 18.38 -16.48 1.87
C ARG A 352 17.94 -15.19 1.22
N PHE A 353 17.00 -14.48 1.89
CA PHE A 353 16.66 -13.10 1.59
C PHE A 353 17.84 -12.19 1.96
N MET A 354 18.42 -11.52 0.97
CA MET A 354 19.59 -10.67 1.17
C MET A 354 19.24 -9.20 1.34
N HIS A 355 18.13 -8.74 0.75
CA HIS A 355 17.70 -7.35 0.85
C HIS A 355 17.21 -7.04 2.28
N GLY A 356 17.70 -5.95 2.87
CA GLY A 356 17.38 -5.58 4.25
C GLY A 356 15.89 -5.41 4.52
N GLN A 357 15.14 -4.87 3.55
CA GLN A 357 13.72 -4.50 3.67
C GLN A 357 12.77 -5.49 2.98
N SER A 358 13.28 -6.59 2.38
CA SER A 358 12.44 -7.59 1.69
C SER A 358 12.77 -8.98 2.23
N TYR A 359 11.87 -9.54 3.06
CA TYR A 359 12.05 -10.84 3.70
C TYR A 359 10.77 -11.31 4.38
N GLY A 360 10.75 -12.56 4.84
CA GLY A 360 9.72 -13.10 5.75
C GLY A 360 8.39 -13.47 5.11
N TYR A 361 8.27 -13.37 3.78
CA TYR A 361 7.11 -13.83 3.02
C TYR A 361 7.44 -15.08 2.20
N ASN A 362 6.44 -15.73 1.61
CA ASN A 362 6.63 -16.87 0.74
C ASN A 362 7.10 -16.39 -0.64
N ALA A 363 8.37 -16.69 -0.99
CA ALA A 363 8.94 -16.33 -2.29
C ALA A 363 8.80 -17.45 -3.34
N TYR A 364 8.49 -18.66 -2.90
CA TYR A 364 8.33 -19.85 -3.74
C TYR A 364 7.11 -20.64 -3.31
N PHE A 365 6.45 -21.26 -4.28
CA PHE A 365 5.30 -22.15 -4.08
C PHE A 365 5.53 -23.47 -4.80
N GLU A 366 4.93 -24.55 -4.31
CA GLU A 366 5.00 -25.84 -4.99
C GLU A 366 4.40 -25.74 -6.40
N GLY A 367 5.11 -26.30 -7.38
CA GLY A 367 4.78 -26.20 -8.79
C GLY A 367 5.38 -25.01 -9.54
N ASP A 368 5.93 -24.02 -8.82
CA ASP A 368 6.60 -22.88 -9.46
C ASP A 368 7.82 -23.34 -10.29
N THR A 369 8.04 -22.67 -11.39
CA THR A 369 9.29 -22.77 -12.15
C THR A 369 10.26 -21.72 -11.65
N VAL A 370 11.49 -22.13 -11.37
CA VAL A 370 12.57 -21.26 -10.94
C VAL A 370 13.73 -21.28 -11.93
N ALA A 371 14.50 -20.22 -11.97
CA ALA A 371 15.77 -20.14 -12.68
C ALA A 371 16.94 -20.03 -11.69
N PHE A 372 18.03 -20.71 -11.99
CA PHE A 372 19.31 -20.50 -11.35
C PHE A 372 20.04 -19.37 -12.08
N VAL A 373 20.47 -18.35 -11.35
CA VAL A 373 20.96 -17.07 -11.90
C VAL A 373 22.37 -16.80 -11.42
N LYS A 374 23.28 -16.54 -12.36
CA LYS A 374 24.63 -16.04 -12.07
C LYS A 374 24.55 -14.59 -11.56
N ALA A 375 24.93 -14.35 -10.32
CA ALA A 375 24.83 -13.02 -9.73
C ALA A 375 25.72 -11.98 -10.43
N SER A 376 26.85 -12.40 -11.01
CA SER A 376 27.78 -11.50 -11.71
C SER A 376 27.28 -10.99 -13.06
N THR A 377 26.47 -11.78 -13.77
CA THR A 377 26.01 -11.48 -15.15
C THR A 377 24.50 -11.35 -15.27
N MET A 378 23.74 -11.76 -14.24
CA MET A 378 22.27 -11.89 -14.25
C MET A 378 21.78 -12.92 -15.28
N GLU A 379 22.64 -13.81 -15.75
CA GLU A 379 22.29 -14.87 -16.69
C GLU A 379 21.53 -16.00 -16.00
N ARG A 380 20.40 -16.39 -16.56
CA ARG A 380 19.65 -17.60 -16.19
C ARG A 380 20.27 -18.80 -16.89
N PHE A 381 21.05 -19.62 -16.19
CA PHE A 381 21.82 -20.71 -16.79
C PHE A 381 21.15 -22.09 -16.68
N ALA A 382 20.17 -22.24 -15.78
CA ALA A 382 19.39 -23.46 -15.65
C ALA A 382 18.01 -23.18 -15.04
N SER A 383 17.10 -24.15 -15.10
CA SER A 383 15.76 -24.05 -14.51
C SER A 383 15.32 -25.35 -13.85
N ALA A 384 14.42 -25.27 -12.88
CA ALA A 384 13.79 -26.41 -12.21
C ALA A 384 12.39 -26.06 -11.76
N GLN A 385 11.61 -27.10 -11.37
CA GLN A 385 10.33 -26.88 -10.67
C GLN A 385 10.50 -27.09 -9.16
N VAL A 386 9.80 -26.28 -8.39
CA VAL A 386 9.70 -26.40 -6.94
C VAL A 386 8.78 -27.57 -6.59
N VAL A 387 9.28 -28.48 -5.76
CA VAL A 387 8.51 -29.68 -5.29
C VAL A 387 8.07 -29.48 -3.84
N ALA A 388 8.90 -28.80 -3.01
CA ALA A 388 8.56 -28.54 -1.62
C ALA A 388 9.24 -27.26 -1.15
N VAL A 389 8.56 -26.54 -0.26
CA VAL A 389 9.05 -25.31 0.38
C VAL A 389 8.87 -25.39 1.88
N LYS A 390 9.92 -25.05 2.64
CA LYS A 390 9.87 -24.99 4.11
C LYS A 390 10.53 -23.71 4.58
N ARG A 391 9.80 -22.83 5.25
CA ARG A 391 10.40 -21.67 5.92
C ARG A 391 11.15 -22.15 7.16
N LEU A 392 12.45 -21.86 7.25
CA LEU A 392 13.29 -22.17 8.41
C LEU A 392 13.35 -20.99 9.39
N THR A 393 13.48 -19.77 8.84
CA THR A 393 13.47 -18.51 9.59
C THR A 393 12.78 -17.42 8.74
N ASP A 394 12.66 -16.21 9.26
CA ASP A 394 12.16 -15.08 8.45
C ASP A 394 13.12 -14.73 7.30
N ARG A 395 14.38 -15.20 7.32
CA ARG A 395 15.39 -14.94 6.30
C ARG A 395 15.77 -16.15 5.46
N ILE A 396 15.47 -17.35 5.88
CA ILE A 396 15.92 -18.59 5.21
C ILE A 396 14.74 -19.48 4.86
N VAL A 397 14.69 -19.84 3.59
CA VAL A 397 13.70 -20.75 3.02
C VAL A 397 14.43 -21.95 2.43
N GLN A 398 14.04 -23.16 2.80
CA GLN A 398 14.51 -24.40 2.20
C GLN A 398 13.60 -24.75 1.02
N VAL A 399 14.19 -24.98 -0.16
CA VAL A 399 13.46 -25.31 -1.39
C VAL A 399 14.01 -26.60 -1.97
N THR A 400 13.11 -27.53 -2.29
CA THR A 400 13.44 -28.80 -2.98
C THR A 400 12.95 -28.72 -4.42
N PHE A 401 13.77 -29.19 -5.35
CA PHE A 401 13.52 -29.13 -6.78
C PHE A 401 13.26 -30.53 -7.38
N ASN A 402 12.59 -30.58 -8.52
CA ASN A 402 12.27 -31.82 -9.26
C ASN A 402 13.47 -32.44 -9.98
N ARG A 403 14.61 -31.75 -10.02
CA ARG A 403 15.88 -32.21 -10.61
C ARG A 403 17.06 -31.80 -9.78
N ASP A 404 18.23 -32.34 -10.11
CA ASP A 404 19.45 -32.02 -9.40
C ASP A 404 19.89 -30.57 -9.63
N ILE A 405 20.43 -29.96 -8.59
CA ILE A 405 20.99 -28.61 -8.60
C ILE A 405 22.17 -28.58 -9.55
N PRO A 406 22.23 -27.61 -10.48
CA PRO A 406 23.34 -27.48 -11.41
C PRO A 406 24.69 -27.44 -10.70
N GLY A 407 25.68 -28.14 -11.26
CA GLY A 407 27.04 -28.14 -10.72
C GLY A 407 27.73 -26.78 -10.80
N GLU A 408 27.28 -25.93 -11.71
CA GLU A 408 27.79 -24.58 -11.94
C GLU A 408 27.33 -23.56 -10.89
N LEU A 409 26.35 -23.94 -10.02
CA LEU A 409 25.82 -23.05 -8.98
C LEU A 409 26.89 -22.78 -7.93
N GLU A 410 27.17 -21.51 -7.70
CA GLU A 410 28.13 -21.04 -6.70
C GLU A 410 27.39 -20.59 -5.44
N LEU A 411 27.58 -21.34 -4.33
CA LEU A 411 26.98 -21.01 -3.03
C LEU A 411 27.54 -19.68 -2.49
N ASN A 412 26.67 -18.94 -1.80
CA ASN A 412 26.93 -17.61 -1.24
C ASN A 412 27.18 -16.51 -2.30
N HIS A 413 26.98 -16.84 -3.56
CA HIS A 413 27.11 -15.91 -4.69
C HIS A 413 25.84 -15.91 -5.55
N ASP A 414 25.52 -17.03 -6.19
CA ASP A 414 24.42 -17.14 -7.13
C ASP A 414 23.05 -17.15 -6.46
N CYS A 415 22.01 -16.87 -7.26
CA CYS A 415 20.65 -16.71 -6.80
C CYS A 415 19.69 -17.72 -7.47
N VAL A 416 18.54 -17.91 -6.85
CA VAL A 416 17.38 -18.60 -7.44
C VAL A 416 16.27 -17.58 -7.60
N GLU A 417 15.79 -17.42 -8.82
CA GLU A 417 14.69 -16.54 -9.20
C GLU A 417 13.40 -17.33 -9.40
N ASN A 418 12.28 -16.87 -8.86
CA ASN A 418 10.97 -17.44 -9.15
C ASN A 418 10.43 -16.84 -10.46
N ILE A 419 10.61 -17.53 -11.58
CA ILE A 419 10.17 -17.06 -12.89
C ILE A 419 8.68 -17.29 -13.17
N SER A 420 7.97 -18.10 -12.35
CA SER A 420 6.51 -18.16 -12.37
C SER A 420 5.88 -16.86 -11.85
N CYS A 421 6.62 -16.09 -11.05
CA CYS A 421 6.22 -14.80 -10.50
C CYS A 421 6.82 -13.64 -11.31
N THR A 422 6.70 -13.72 -12.64
CA THR A 422 7.09 -12.65 -13.57
C THR A 422 5.86 -12.27 -14.41
N PRO A 423 5.23 -11.11 -14.18
CA PRO A 423 4.01 -10.73 -14.89
C PRO A 423 4.31 -10.19 -16.29
N GLU A 424 3.34 -10.32 -17.19
CA GLU A 424 3.24 -9.44 -18.35
C GLU A 424 2.81 -8.05 -17.86
N VAL A 425 3.49 -6.99 -18.30
CA VAL A 425 3.20 -5.61 -17.89
C VAL A 425 2.70 -4.81 -19.09
N GLU A 426 1.53 -4.18 -18.92
CA GLU A 426 0.93 -3.28 -19.89
C GLU A 426 0.66 -1.92 -19.24
N ILE A 427 1.37 -0.87 -19.69
CA ILE A 427 1.19 0.51 -19.25
C ILE A 427 0.78 1.35 -20.45
N ARG A 428 -0.44 1.92 -20.42
CA ARG A 428 -0.97 2.73 -21.52
C ARG A 428 -1.71 3.97 -21.06
N HIS A 429 -1.59 5.06 -21.81
CA HIS A 429 -2.32 6.30 -21.59
C HIS A 429 -2.16 6.87 -20.17
N CYS A 430 -0.98 6.66 -19.56
CA CYS A 430 -0.66 7.15 -18.23
C CYS A 430 0.10 8.48 -18.31
N TYR A 431 -0.07 9.29 -17.28
CA TYR A 431 0.64 10.56 -17.12
C TYR A 431 1.44 10.57 -15.83
N PHE A 432 2.70 10.98 -15.90
CA PHE A 432 3.65 11.00 -14.79
C PHE A 432 4.22 12.39 -14.65
N THR A 433 4.21 12.95 -13.45
CA THR A 433 4.79 14.26 -13.15
C THR A 433 5.17 14.36 -11.68
N ARG A 434 6.11 15.23 -11.36
CA ARG A 434 6.55 15.48 -9.99
C ARG A 434 6.89 14.20 -9.25
N THR A 435 7.73 13.38 -9.86
CA THR A 435 8.33 12.20 -9.25
C THR A 435 9.80 12.46 -8.99
N SER A 436 10.37 11.81 -7.97
CA SER A 436 11.77 11.97 -7.64
C SER A 436 12.65 11.47 -8.79
N THR A 437 13.65 12.27 -9.14
CA THR A 437 14.76 11.79 -9.96
C THR A 437 15.91 11.37 -9.06
N ARG A 438 16.39 10.16 -9.21
CA ARG A 438 17.64 9.70 -8.61
C ARG A 438 18.80 9.98 -9.54
#